data_93be1c4f34781b9ba894e0818248ace1
#
_entry.id   93be1c4f34781b9ba894e0818248ace1
#
_cell.length_a   1.000
_cell.length_b   1.000
_cell.length_c   1.000
_cell.angle_alpha   90.00
_cell.angle_beta   90.00
_cell.angle_gamma   90.00
#
_symmetry.space_group_name_H-M   'P 1'
#
loop_
_entity.id
_entity.type
_entity.pdbx_description
1 polymer ?
#
loop_
_entity_poly.entity_id
_entity_poly.type
_entity_poly.pdbx_seq_one_letter_code
_entity_poly.pdbx_strand_id
1 'polypeptide(L)'
;MMKKLLVITTCLFLLFFMSCTSENRNNARAYVEGTITGNEIDFSEVKVVIRSDSKNVAETIPNTNGQFKLSGPLLSDSFSLVLSKKIKTFSASKEGCSLSTDSLEITIPIGTTYITFNEINLE
;
A
#
# COMPACT_ATOMS: atom_id res chain seq x y z
N MET A 1 25.59 -47.98 3.37
CA MET A 1 26.02 -46.66 3.80
C MET A 1 25.65 -45.56 2.82
N MET A 2 25.81 -45.71 1.51
CA MET A 2 25.48 -44.69 0.51
C MET A 2 23.98 -44.36 0.47
N LYS A 3 23.07 -45.31 0.71
CA LYS A 3 21.60 -45.08 0.66
C LYS A 3 21.11 -44.17 1.79
N LYS A 4 21.72 -44.21 2.97
CA LYS A 4 21.31 -43.33 4.10
C LYS A 4 21.76 -41.90 3.91
N LEU A 5 22.91 -41.66 3.29
CA LEU A 5 23.38 -40.32 2.99
C LEU A 5 22.51 -39.61 1.94
N LEU A 6 22.06 -40.34 0.93
CA LEU A 6 21.21 -39.84 -0.13
C LEU A 6 19.82 -39.40 0.39
N VAL A 7 19.24 -40.15 1.31
CA VAL A 7 17.94 -39.85 1.91
C VAL A 7 18.02 -38.61 2.79
N ILE A 8 19.07 -38.47 3.57
CA ILE A 8 19.28 -37.29 4.43
C ILE A 8 19.47 -36.02 3.59
N THR A 9 20.22 -36.10 2.50
CA THR A 9 20.45 -34.96 1.60
C THR A 9 19.15 -34.55 0.90
N THR A 10 18.32 -35.52 0.50
CA THR A 10 17.02 -35.25 -0.14
C THR A 10 16.04 -34.61 0.83
N CYS A 11 15.98 -35.06 2.08
CA CYS A 11 15.12 -34.47 3.11
C CYS A 11 15.53 -33.04 3.46
N LEU A 12 16.83 -32.74 3.51
CA LEU A 12 17.32 -31.39 3.77
C LEU A 12 16.97 -30.43 2.62
N PHE A 13 17.02 -30.91 1.39
CA PHE A 13 16.66 -30.13 0.21
C PHE A 13 15.18 -29.78 0.16
N LEU A 14 14.29 -30.69 0.55
CA LEU A 14 12.85 -30.49 0.65
C LEU A 14 12.48 -29.46 1.71
N LEU A 15 13.15 -29.47 2.86
CA LEU A 15 12.97 -28.50 3.92
C LEU A 15 13.36 -27.07 3.49
N PHE A 16 14.37 -26.96 2.68
CA PHE A 16 14.82 -25.67 2.15
C PHE A 16 13.77 -25.04 1.20
N PHE A 17 13.11 -25.85 0.37
CA PHE A 17 12.06 -25.38 -0.53
C PHE A 17 10.81 -24.90 0.20
N MET A 18 10.40 -25.56 1.28
CA MET A 18 9.24 -25.15 2.07
C MET A 18 9.46 -23.83 2.79
N SER A 19 10.68 -23.57 3.24
CA SER A 19 11.05 -22.34 3.91
C SER A 19 10.97 -21.12 2.98
N CYS A 20 11.43 -21.23 1.73
CA CYS A 20 11.32 -20.16 0.74
C CYS A 20 9.89 -19.84 0.32
N THR A 21 9.02 -20.85 0.24
CA THR A 21 7.63 -20.67 -0.18
C THR A 21 6.79 -19.94 0.88
N SER A 22 7.07 -20.14 2.17
CA SER A 22 6.34 -19.48 3.24
C SER A 22 6.75 -18.01 3.41
N GLU A 23 7.98 -17.62 3.11
CA GLU A 23 8.43 -16.23 3.14
C GLU A 23 7.74 -15.36 2.08
N ASN A 24 7.49 -15.91 0.89
CA ASN A 24 6.88 -15.17 -0.22
C ASN A 24 5.40 -14.83 0.02
N ARG A 25 4.72 -15.50 0.92
CA ARG A 25 3.30 -15.25 1.22
C ARG A 25 3.06 -14.03 2.09
N ASN A 26 4.06 -13.58 2.84
CA ASN A 26 3.92 -12.50 3.81
C ASN A 26 4.44 -11.15 3.30
N ASN A 27 4.79 -11.07 2.00
CA ASN A 27 5.43 -9.89 1.42
C ASN A 27 4.52 -9.11 0.47
N ALA A 28 3.19 -9.17 0.66
CA ALA A 28 2.27 -8.34 -0.11
C ALA A 28 2.51 -6.87 0.22
N ARG A 29 2.54 -6.02 -0.81
CA ARG A 29 2.78 -4.58 -0.68
C ARG A 29 1.68 -3.80 -1.38
N ALA A 30 1.36 -2.65 -0.81
CA ALA A 30 0.50 -1.67 -1.44
C ALA A 30 1.35 -0.68 -2.24
N TYR A 31 0.85 -0.30 -3.42
CA TYR A 31 1.41 0.75 -4.26
C TYR A 31 0.34 1.78 -4.55
N VAL A 32 0.62 3.03 -4.22
CA VAL A 32 -0.30 4.13 -4.48
C VAL A 32 0.46 5.26 -5.16
N GLU A 33 -0.12 5.79 -6.22
CA GLU A 33 0.40 6.99 -6.87
C GLU A 33 -0.76 7.88 -7.30
N GLY A 34 -0.51 9.16 -7.47
CA GLY A 34 -1.56 10.08 -7.87
C GLY A 34 -1.13 11.53 -7.89
N THR A 35 -2.12 12.40 -8.16
CA THR A 35 -1.93 13.84 -8.22
C THR A 35 -2.92 14.52 -7.30
N ILE A 36 -2.42 15.40 -6.45
CA ILE A 36 -3.22 16.23 -5.56
C ILE A 36 -3.41 17.60 -6.18
N THR A 37 -4.64 18.09 -6.14
CA THR A 37 -5.02 19.42 -6.64
C THR A 37 -5.76 20.21 -5.55
N GLY A 38 -5.88 21.50 -5.74
CA GLY A 38 -6.59 22.39 -4.82
C GLY A 38 -6.19 23.83 -5.03
N ASN A 39 -6.91 24.74 -4.38
CA ASN A 39 -6.63 26.17 -4.44
C ASN A 39 -5.67 26.58 -3.32
N GLU A 40 -4.59 27.28 -3.68
CA GLU A 40 -3.64 27.86 -2.71
C GLU A 40 -3.05 26.83 -1.74
N ILE A 41 -2.75 25.62 -2.23
CA ILE A 41 -2.21 24.55 -1.41
C ILE A 41 -0.68 24.55 -1.48
N ASP A 42 -0.06 24.55 -0.31
CA ASP A 42 1.37 24.25 -0.18
C ASP A 42 1.51 22.73 -0.05
N PHE A 43 1.95 22.10 -1.14
CA PHE A 43 2.09 20.63 -1.17
C PHE A 43 3.13 20.13 -0.17
N SER A 44 4.07 20.95 0.27
CA SER A 44 5.05 20.56 1.28
C SER A 44 4.42 20.33 2.67
N GLU A 45 3.22 20.85 2.90
CA GLU A 45 2.46 20.64 4.13
C GLU A 45 1.48 19.46 4.06
N VAL A 46 1.36 18.85 2.89
CA VAL A 46 0.45 17.71 2.71
C VAL A 46 1.20 16.41 2.96
N LYS A 47 0.69 15.62 3.89
CA LYS A 47 1.24 14.30 4.19
C LYS A 47 0.27 13.25 3.66
N VAL A 48 0.81 12.26 2.94
CA VAL A 48 0.06 11.13 2.40
C VAL A 48 0.57 9.86 3.06
N VAL A 49 -0.34 9.08 3.64
CA VAL A 49 -0.01 7.90 4.45
C VAL A 49 -0.79 6.70 3.94
N ILE A 50 -0.14 5.55 3.83
CA ILE A 50 -0.82 4.26 3.69
C ILE A 50 -1.00 3.68 5.09
N ARG A 51 -2.24 3.32 5.42
CA ARG A 51 -2.60 2.66 6.67
C ARG A 51 -3.13 1.26 6.38
N SER A 52 -2.54 0.25 7.02
CA SER A 52 -2.99 -1.13 6.93
C SER A 52 -3.06 -1.71 8.34
N ASP A 53 -4.16 -2.39 8.66
CA ASP A 53 -4.41 -2.95 9.99
C ASP A 53 -4.23 -1.89 11.10
N SER A 54 -4.79 -0.70 10.90
CA SER A 54 -4.73 0.44 11.82
C SER A 54 -3.32 0.97 12.09
N LYS A 55 -2.35 0.62 11.24
CA LYS A 55 -0.95 1.06 11.38
C LYS A 55 -0.49 1.81 10.13
N ASN A 56 0.28 2.86 10.34
CA ASN A 56 0.90 3.61 9.24
C ASN A 56 2.10 2.81 8.72
N VAL A 57 2.04 2.37 7.46
CA VAL A 57 3.07 1.51 6.87
C VAL A 57 3.91 2.22 5.81
N ALA A 58 3.47 3.39 5.35
CA ALA A 58 4.22 4.24 4.42
C ALA A 58 3.75 5.68 4.52
N GLU A 59 4.63 6.61 4.19
CA GLU A 59 4.36 8.04 4.27
C GLU A 59 5.16 8.78 3.21
N THR A 60 4.57 9.79 2.60
CA THR A 60 5.25 10.66 1.65
C THR A 60 4.65 12.06 1.65
N ILE A 61 5.37 12.99 1.03
CA ILE A 61 4.94 14.37 0.79
C ILE A 61 4.93 14.56 -0.73
N PRO A 62 3.86 15.13 -1.33
CA PRO A 62 3.83 15.37 -2.77
C PRO A 62 4.94 16.33 -3.22
N ASN A 63 5.31 16.22 -4.49
CA ASN A 63 6.23 17.19 -5.08
C ASN A 63 5.54 18.53 -5.35
N THR A 64 6.26 19.49 -5.92
CA THR A 64 5.74 20.84 -6.20
C THR A 64 4.57 20.85 -7.20
N ASN A 65 4.41 19.78 -7.97
CA ASN A 65 3.29 19.63 -8.92
C ASN A 65 2.11 18.86 -8.31
N GLY A 66 2.18 18.49 -7.03
CA GLY A 66 1.14 17.72 -6.35
C GLY A 66 1.20 16.22 -6.62
N GLN A 67 2.22 15.73 -7.30
CA GLN A 67 2.37 14.31 -7.60
C GLN A 67 2.98 13.57 -6.42
N PHE A 68 2.46 12.38 -6.14
CA PHE A 68 2.97 11.54 -5.06
C PHE A 68 3.02 10.08 -5.48
N LYS A 69 3.87 9.34 -4.80
CA LYS A 69 4.05 7.91 -5.00
C LYS A 69 4.58 7.31 -3.72
N LEU A 70 3.95 6.25 -3.24
CA LEU A 70 4.41 5.57 -2.03
C LEU A 70 4.05 4.09 -2.09
N SER A 71 4.77 3.29 -1.30
CA SER A 71 4.58 1.85 -1.21
C SER A 71 4.91 1.40 0.21
N GLY A 72 4.14 0.46 0.71
CA GLY A 72 4.37 -0.12 2.03
C GLY A 72 3.85 -1.53 2.15
N PRO A 73 4.27 -2.27 3.19
CA PRO A 73 3.81 -3.63 3.40
C PRO A 73 2.33 -3.65 3.78
N LEU A 74 1.58 -4.62 3.26
CA LEU A 74 0.22 -4.89 3.68
C LEU A 74 0.25 -5.77 4.93
N LEU A 75 -0.43 -5.32 5.98
CA LEU A 75 -0.56 -6.06 7.23
C LEU A 75 -1.89 -6.82 7.30
N SER A 76 -2.80 -6.55 6.36
CA SER A 76 -4.10 -7.22 6.21
C SER A 76 -4.51 -7.22 4.74
N ASP A 77 -5.73 -7.70 4.45
CA ASP A 77 -6.25 -7.80 3.08
C ASP A 77 -6.61 -6.43 2.47
N SER A 78 -6.58 -5.38 3.27
CA SER A 78 -7.00 -4.06 2.84
C SER A 78 -6.09 -2.97 3.39
N PHE A 79 -6.18 -1.80 2.78
CA PHE A 79 -5.49 -0.62 3.27
C PHE A 79 -6.31 0.62 2.94
N SER A 80 -5.92 1.74 3.54
CA SER A 80 -6.52 3.03 3.26
C SER A 80 -5.44 4.07 3.02
N LEU A 81 -5.82 5.15 2.34
CA LEU A 81 -4.97 6.31 2.12
C LEU A 81 -5.44 7.44 3.03
N VAL A 82 -4.54 7.94 3.86
CA VAL A 82 -4.86 9.00 4.83
C VAL A 82 -4.09 10.26 4.45
N LEU A 83 -4.79 11.38 4.42
CA LEU A 83 -4.19 12.68 4.11
C LEU A 83 -4.28 13.62 5.33
N SER A 84 -3.33 14.53 5.45
CA SER A 84 -3.32 15.54 6.51
C SER A 84 -4.27 16.71 6.24
N LYS A 85 -4.81 16.82 5.03
CA LYS A 85 -5.75 17.87 4.62
C LYS A 85 -7.05 17.23 4.14
N LYS A 86 -8.18 17.92 4.35
CA LYS A 86 -9.50 17.42 3.95
C LYS A 86 -9.64 17.28 2.45
N ILE A 87 -10.18 16.14 2.03
CA ILE A 87 -10.43 15.80 0.64
C ILE A 87 -11.83 16.28 0.26
N LYS A 88 -11.94 17.03 -0.82
CA LYS A 88 -13.23 17.46 -1.36
C LYS A 88 -13.79 16.38 -2.29
N THR A 89 -13.01 15.97 -3.28
CA THR A 89 -13.37 14.92 -4.24
C THR A 89 -12.13 14.13 -4.62
N PHE A 90 -12.34 12.95 -5.18
CA PHE A 90 -11.24 12.15 -5.74
C PHE A 90 -11.72 11.29 -6.90
N SER A 91 -10.79 10.90 -7.75
CA SER A 91 -11.00 9.96 -8.86
C SER A 91 -9.90 8.91 -8.83
N ALA A 92 -10.26 7.64 -8.81
CA ALA A 92 -9.33 6.52 -8.69
C ALA A 92 -9.50 5.51 -9.83
N SER A 93 -8.44 4.76 -10.10
CA SER A 93 -8.43 3.71 -11.13
C SER A 93 -9.26 2.49 -10.76
N LYS A 94 -9.64 2.33 -9.48
CA LYS A 94 -10.46 1.25 -8.97
C LYS A 94 -11.78 1.78 -8.44
N GLU A 95 -12.86 1.09 -8.75
CA GLU A 95 -14.17 1.37 -8.18
C GLU A 95 -14.26 0.82 -6.75
N GLY A 96 -15.17 1.36 -5.96
CA GLY A 96 -15.41 0.88 -4.60
C GLY A 96 -14.61 1.57 -3.52
N CYS A 97 -13.81 2.59 -3.85
CA CYS A 97 -13.18 3.44 -2.84
C CYS A 97 -14.22 4.34 -2.17
N SER A 98 -14.08 4.55 -0.88
CA SER A 98 -15.00 5.40 -0.11
C SER A 98 -14.24 6.40 0.76
N LEU A 99 -14.81 7.61 0.87
CA LEU A 99 -14.26 8.68 1.70
C LEU A 99 -14.87 8.61 3.10
N SER A 100 -14.03 8.75 4.12
CA SER A 100 -14.48 8.77 5.52
C SER A 100 -15.32 10.03 5.83
N THR A 101 -16.04 10.00 6.95
CA THR A 101 -16.88 11.12 7.39
C THR A 101 -16.09 12.38 7.71
N ASP A 102 -14.83 12.23 8.14
CA ASP A 102 -13.94 13.37 8.42
C ASP A 102 -13.20 13.87 7.17
N SER A 103 -13.41 13.23 6.02
CA SER A 103 -12.79 13.57 4.73
C SER A 103 -11.27 13.46 4.70
N LEU A 104 -10.67 12.71 5.61
CA LEU A 104 -9.21 12.53 5.70
C LEU A 104 -8.72 11.18 5.21
N GLU A 105 -9.62 10.20 5.05
CA GLU A 105 -9.23 8.83 4.72
C GLU A 105 -10.06 8.28 3.55
N ILE A 106 -9.38 7.66 2.59
CA ILE A 106 -10.00 6.92 1.50
C ILE A 106 -9.78 5.43 1.75
N THR A 107 -10.87 4.69 1.95
CA THR A 107 -10.81 3.23 2.10
C THR A 107 -10.70 2.58 0.73
N ILE A 108 -9.73 1.70 0.57
CA ILE A 108 -9.45 1.00 -0.69
C ILE A 108 -10.12 -0.38 -0.64
N PRO A 109 -10.72 -0.85 -1.74
CA PRO A 109 -11.37 -2.16 -1.76
C PRO A 109 -10.42 -3.31 -1.41
N ILE A 110 -10.94 -4.32 -0.71
CA ILE A 110 -10.20 -5.52 -0.34
C ILE A 110 -9.64 -6.19 -1.60
N GLY A 111 -8.40 -6.67 -1.53
CA GLY A 111 -7.73 -7.34 -2.64
C GLY A 111 -7.01 -6.42 -3.61
N THR A 112 -7.13 -5.10 -3.45
CA THR A 112 -6.40 -4.14 -4.26
C THR A 112 -5.00 -3.94 -3.67
N THR A 113 -3.98 -4.06 -4.52
CA THR A 113 -2.58 -3.84 -4.12
C THR A 113 -1.95 -2.67 -4.85
N TYR A 114 -2.50 -2.27 -5.99
CA TYR A 114 -2.02 -1.15 -6.80
C TYR A 114 -3.20 -0.26 -7.17
N ILE A 115 -3.07 1.04 -6.92
CA ILE A 115 -4.11 2.01 -7.25
C ILE A 115 -3.48 3.34 -7.66
N THR A 116 -4.07 3.97 -8.69
CA THR A 116 -3.69 5.30 -9.14
C THR A 116 -4.86 6.24 -8.90
N PHE A 117 -4.59 7.39 -8.30
CA PHE A 117 -5.55 8.48 -8.17
C PHE A 117 -5.29 9.51 -9.27
N ASN A 118 -6.22 9.61 -10.21
CA ASN A 118 -6.13 10.58 -11.29
C ASN A 118 -6.13 12.01 -10.73
N GLU A 119 -6.92 12.21 -9.67
CA GLU A 119 -6.99 13.48 -8.97
C GLU A 119 -7.51 13.25 -7.55
N ILE A 120 -6.87 13.91 -6.58
CA ILE A 120 -7.40 14.09 -5.22
C ILE A 120 -7.50 15.59 -5.03
N ASN A 121 -8.72 16.12 -5.03
CA ASN A 121 -8.97 17.55 -4.87
C ASN A 121 -9.19 17.87 -3.40
N LEU A 122 -8.37 18.74 -2.84
CA LEU A 122 -8.46 19.16 -1.45
C LEU A 122 -9.37 20.39 -1.30
N GLU A 123 -9.99 20.50 -0.14
CA GLU A 123 -10.81 21.65 0.21
C GLU A 123 -10.01 22.93 0.36
#